data_82db6e1b5f02f72ab7f6688ea5a7dc74
#
_entry.id   82db6e1b5f02f72ab7f6688ea5a7dc74
#
_cell.length_a   1.000
_cell.length_b   1.000
_cell.length_c   1.000
_cell.angle_alpha   90.00
_cell.angle_beta   90.00
_cell.angle_gamma   90.00
#
_symmetry.space_group_name_H-M   'P 1'
#
loop_
_entity.id
_entity.type
_entity.pdbx_description
1 polymer ?
#
loop_
_entity_poly.entity_id
_entity_poly.type
_entity_poly.pdbx_seq_one_letter_code
_entity_poly.pdbx_strand_id
1 'polypeptide(L)'
;MYQPLADKIRPKTLDDVVGQRHLLGENGLLRRVIESGSIPNLIFYGPSGVGKTTVASIIAQQTDRKLYHLNATTAGIADIKAIIDELDTFLAPNGALVYLDEIQYFNKKQQQSLLEFIETGKITLIASTTENPYFYIYNAILSRCTVFEFKPVEAADMRRAVERALKLAMGEDAKPVEDGVADYIAQAVGGDVRKALGAVELLVSGAGTDGITLADAQQAAQRSNMRYDRDGDSHYDILSALQKSVRGSDPDAALHYLARLLEAGDMISAARRMLVIASEDIGLAYPQCAAIVKACVDSAFQLGLPEARIPLAEAIILMATAPKSNSAINGIDAAIADIRAGRAGDIPAHLKDTHYGGAKKLGRGLTYQYPHMYPNHWVQQEYLPEELRGAQYYEYGQNKTEQAAKAYWNKVKGSK
;
A
#
# COMPACT_ATOMS: atom_id res chain seq x y z
N MET A 1 -0.19 38.19 1.64
CA MET A 1 -0.78 36.85 1.46
C MET A 1 -0.14 35.95 2.53
N TYR A 2 -0.93 35.22 3.30
CA TYR A 2 -0.42 34.32 4.35
C TYR A 2 0.35 33.16 3.68
N GLN A 3 1.59 32.92 4.11
CA GLN A 3 2.41 31.81 3.62
C GLN A 3 2.73 30.92 4.83
N PRO A 4 2.36 29.62 4.77
CA PRO A 4 2.65 28.66 5.85
C PRO A 4 4.14 28.60 6.18
N LEU A 5 4.47 28.36 7.45
CA LEU A 5 5.85 28.27 7.92
C LEU A 5 6.64 27.20 7.16
N ALA A 6 6.00 26.06 6.88
CA ALA A 6 6.60 24.97 6.11
C ALA A 6 7.11 25.39 4.72
N ASP A 7 6.47 26.35 4.07
CA ASP A 7 6.90 26.88 2.78
C ASP A 7 7.99 27.95 2.92
N LYS A 8 7.92 28.76 4.00
CA LYS A 8 8.93 29.79 4.28
C LYS A 8 10.32 29.21 4.56
N ILE A 9 10.36 28.09 5.31
CA ILE A 9 11.62 27.48 5.77
C ILE A 9 11.98 26.21 4.97
N ARG A 10 11.35 26.03 3.78
CA ARG A 10 11.62 24.88 2.92
C ARG A 10 13.13 24.83 2.58
N PRO A 11 13.79 23.67 2.74
CA PRO A 11 15.18 23.47 2.38
C PRO A 11 15.47 23.88 0.93
N LYS A 12 16.59 24.57 0.72
CA LYS A 12 17.06 25.00 -0.60
C LYS A 12 18.26 24.18 -1.08
N THR A 13 18.96 23.53 -0.16
CA THR A 13 20.10 22.65 -0.45
C THR A 13 19.85 21.25 0.13
N LEU A 14 20.59 20.25 -0.36
CA LEU A 14 20.50 18.88 0.17
C LEU A 14 20.90 18.79 1.64
N ASP A 15 21.83 19.64 2.08
CA ASP A 15 22.32 19.67 3.46
C ASP A 15 21.29 20.26 4.43
N ASP A 16 20.36 21.05 3.94
CA ASP A 16 19.24 21.58 4.73
C ASP A 16 18.11 20.57 4.94
N VAL A 17 18.08 19.47 4.14
CA VAL A 17 17.04 18.45 4.25
C VAL A 17 17.24 17.66 5.53
N VAL A 18 16.18 17.62 6.34
CA VAL A 18 16.21 16.94 7.63
C VAL A 18 16.07 15.43 7.43
N GLY A 19 16.93 14.65 8.08
CA GLY A 19 16.91 13.19 7.97
C GLY A 19 17.41 12.65 6.62
N GLN A 20 16.89 11.49 6.20
CA GLN A 20 17.22 10.82 4.92
C GLN A 20 18.72 10.60 4.67
N ARG A 21 19.52 10.38 5.73
CA ARG A 21 20.98 10.25 5.62
C ARG A 21 21.42 9.10 4.73
N HIS A 22 20.64 8.03 4.63
CA HIS A 22 20.90 6.89 3.74
C HIS A 22 20.79 7.24 2.25
N LEU A 23 20.03 8.30 1.91
CA LEU A 23 19.88 8.80 0.54
C LEU A 23 20.75 10.04 0.25
N LEU A 24 20.76 10.97 1.21
CA LEU A 24 21.28 12.33 1.03
C LEU A 24 22.58 12.62 1.82
N GLY A 25 23.06 11.68 2.65
CA GLY A 25 24.34 11.80 3.33
C GLY A 25 25.51 11.78 2.32
N GLU A 26 26.72 12.06 2.76
CA GLU A 26 27.95 12.17 1.91
C GLU A 26 28.13 10.99 0.95
N ASN A 27 27.79 9.77 1.38
CA ASN A 27 27.88 8.56 0.57
C ASN A 27 26.54 8.12 -0.04
N GLY A 28 25.49 8.93 0.08
CA GLY A 28 24.16 8.61 -0.41
C GLY A 28 24.10 8.48 -1.94
N LEU A 29 23.46 7.42 -2.43
CA LEU A 29 23.35 7.21 -3.87
C LEU A 29 22.55 8.33 -4.54
N LEU A 30 21.44 8.77 -3.95
CA LEU A 30 20.61 9.84 -4.49
C LEU A 30 21.37 11.16 -4.54
N ARG A 31 22.16 11.48 -3.49
CA ARG A 31 23.03 12.66 -3.48
C ARG A 31 23.99 12.66 -4.66
N ARG A 32 24.72 11.57 -4.88
CA ARG A 32 25.68 11.45 -6.00
C ARG A 32 25.01 11.58 -7.36
N VAL A 33 23.81 11.03 -7.52
CA VAL A 33 23.02 11.18 -8.75
C VAL A 33 22.65 12.65 -8.96
N ILE A 34 22.23 13.36 -7.92
CA ILE A 34 21.87 14.78 -8.01
C ILE A 34 23.10 15.62 -8.35
N GLU A 35 24.21 15.41 -7.67
CA GLU A 35 25.49 16.13 -7.88
C GLU A 35 26.09 15.86 -9.25
N SER A 36 25.82 14.72 -9.87
CA SER A 36 26.26 14.43 -11.25
C SER A 36 25.55 15.29 -12.32
N GLY A 37 24.43 15.92 -11.98
CA GLY A 37 23.59 16.69 -12.91
C GLY A 37 22.80 15.84 -13.92
N SER A 38 23.06 14.53 -14.00
CA SER A 38 22.34 13.61 -14.89
C SER A 38 21.26 12.87 -14.11
N ILE A 39 20.05 13.40 -14.12
CA ILE A 39 18.93 12.86 -13.36
C ILE A 39 18.15 11.87 -14.23
N PRO A 40 18.11 10.56 -13.88
CA PRO A 40 17.24 9.60 -14.51
C PRO A 40 15.79 9.78 -14.03
N ASN A 41 14.85 8.97 -14.55
CA ASN A 41 13.52 8.93 -14.00
C ASN A 41 13.54 8.27 -12.60
N LEU A 42 12.86 8.89 -11.65
CA LEU A 42 12.89 8.51 -10.23
C LEU A 42 11.50 8.24 -9.69
N ILE A 43 11.41 7.33 -8.73
CA ILE A 43 10.23 7.14 -7.90
C ILE A 43 10.65 7.31 -6.45
N PHE A 44 10.03 8.28 -5.76
CA PHE A 44 10.18 8.50 -4.33
C PHE A 44 9.00 7.89 -3.59
N TYR A 45 9.22 6.89 -2.76
CA TYR A 45 8.15 6.34 -1.95
C TYR A 45 8.44 6.45 -0.46
N GLY A 46 7.40 6.49 0.35
CA GLY A 46 7.49 6.62 1.80
C GLY A 46 6.45 7.57 2.35
N PRO A 47 6.35 7.70 3.69
CA PRO A 47 5.30 8.45 4.37
C PRO A 47 5.19 9.92 3.92
N SER A 48 4.06 10.55 4.22
CA SER A 48 3.89 11.99 3.98
C SER A 48 4.84 12.82 4.85
N GLY A 49 5.19 14.03 4.40
CA GLY A 49 5.96 14.98 5.20
C GLY A 49 7.46 14.66 5.41
N VAL A 50 8.01 13.63 4.76
CA VAL A 50 9.42 13.21 4.90
C VAL A 50 10.39 13.88 3.91
N GLY A 51 9.92 14.83 3.09
CA GLY A 51 10.77 15.66 2.23
C GLY A 51 10.81 15.29 0.75
N LYS A 52 9.99 14.34 0.24
CA LYS A 52 9.96 13.91 -1.19
C LYS A 52 9.84 15.10 -2.15
N THR A 53 8.84 15.96 -1.98
CA THR A 53 8.60 17.15 -2.81
C THR A 53 9.73 18.17 -2.69
N THR A 54 10.31 18.31 -1.49
CA THR A 54 11.43 19.22 -1.24
C THR A 54 12.67 18.79 -2.04
N VAL A 55 13.01 17.51 -2.00
CA VAL A 55 14.14 16.97 -2.76
C VAL A 55 13.92 17.11 -4.26
N ALA A 56 12.71 16.85 -4.77
CA ALA A 56 12.39 17.09 -6.18
C ALA A 56 12.57 18.56 -6.59
N SER A 57 12.19 19.51 -5.73
CA SER A 57 12.41 20.94 -5.97
C SER A 57 13.90 21.32 -6.00
N ILE A 58 14.72 20.73 -5.11
CA ILE A 58 16.17 20.94 -5.09
C ILE A 58 16.81 20.38 -6.38
N ILE A 59 16.40 19.19 -6.82
CA ILE A 59 16.85 18.58 -8.08
C ILE A 59 16.58 19.54 -9.26
N ALA A 60 15.36 20.07 -9.34
CA ALA A 60 15.00 20.99 -10.42
C ALA A 60 15.88 22.26 -10.43
N GLN A 61 16.14 22.83 -9.26
CA GLN A 61 17.01 24.01 -9.13
C GLN A 61 18.46 23.72 -9.53
N GLN A 62 19.00 22.57 -9.13
CA GLN A 62 20.41 22.21 -9.45
C GLN A 62 20.63 21.83 -10.91
N THR A 63 19.59 21.35 -11.60
CA THR A 63 19.67 20.93 -13.00
C THR A 63 19.26 22.02 -13.98
N ASP A 64 18.89 23.21 -13.50
CA ASP A 64 18.38 24.33 -14.30
C ASP A 64 17.25 23.90 -15.28
N ARG A 65 16.41 22.95 -14.82
CA ARG A 65 15.25 22.46 -15.57
C ARG A 65 13.98 23.09 -15.05
N LYS A 66 13.05 23.36 -15.93
CA LYS A 66 11.73 23.83 -15.54
C LYS A 66 10.98 22.73 -14.82
N LEU A 67 10.61 22.99 -13.54
CA LEU A 67 9.81 22.07 -12.73
C LEU A 67 8.33 22.28 -12.98
N TYR A 68 7.64 21.22 -13.39
CA TYR A 68 6.19 21.13 -13.42
C TYR A 68 5.72 20.24 -12.29
N HIS A 69 4.86 20.77 -11.44
CA HIS A 69 4.31 20.07 -10.30
C HIS A 69 2.87 19.65 -10.59
N LEU A 70 2.61 18.37 -10.68
CA LEU A 70 1.30 17.78 -10.88
C LEU A 70 0.93 16.90 -9.68
N ASN A 71 -0.36 16.88 -9.34
CA ASN A 71 -0.90 15.94 -8.35
C ASN A 71 -1.86 15.00 -9.05
N ALA A 72 -1.60 13.69 -8.99
CA ALA A 72 -2.40 12.67 -9.69
C ALA A 72 -3.85 12.55 -9.19
N THR A 73 -4.19 13.15 -8.05
CA THR A 73 -5.58 13.22 -7.57
C THR A 73 -6.43 14.23 -8.37
N THR A 74 -5.80 15.24 -8.97
CA THR A 74 -6.47 16.33 -9.69
C THR A 74 -6.04 16.46 -11.14
N ALA A 75 -4.82 16.05 -11.48
CA ALA A 75 -4.27 16.14 -12.83
C ALA A 75 -4.67 14.94 -13.71
N GLY A 76 -4.65 15.15 -15.02
CA GLY A 76 -4.88 14.12 -16.03
C GLY A 76 -3.80 14.09 -17.12
N ILE A 77 -3.95 13.21 -18.09
CA ILE A 77 -3.02 13.11 -19.24
C ILE A 77 -3.04 14.38 -20.09
N ALA A 78 -4.15 15.11 -20.10
CA ALA A 78 -4.24 16.39 -20.82
C ALA A 78 -3.25 17.44 -20.28
N ASP A 79 -3.06 17.48 -18.95
CA ASP A 79 -2.12 18.40 -18.30
C ASP A 79 -0.67 18.06 -18.66
N ILE A 80 -0.34 16.77 -18.77
CA ILE A 80 0.99 16.32 -19.19
C ILE A 80 1.22 16.67 -20.67
N LYS A 81 0.22 16.49 -21.53
CA LYS A 81 0.33 16.88 -22.93
C LYS A 81 0.53 18.39 -23.09
N ALA A 82 -0.19 19.21 -22.33
CA ALA A 82 -0.01 20.65 -22.32
C ALA A 82 1.44 21.06 -21.95
N ILE A 83 2.03 20.36 -20.96
CA ILE A 83 3.45 20.57 -20.61
C ILE A 83 4.35 20.22 -21.79
N ILE A 84 4.10 19.14 -22.50
CA ILE A 84 4.93 18.70 -23.64
C ILE A 84 4.80 19.68 -24.82
N ASP A 85 3.60 20.14 -25.11
CA ASP A 85 3.34 21.14 -26.15
C ASP A 85 4.08 22.46 -25.83
N GLU A 86 4.23 22.81 -24.54
CA GLU A 86 5.03 23.96 -24.10
C GLU A 86 6.53 23.75 -24.29
N LEU A 87 7.04 22.51 -24.21
CA LEU A 87 8.46 22.18 -24.34
C LEU A 87 8.99 22.33 -25.76
N ASP A 88 8.14 22.20 -26.76
CA ASP A 88 8.51 22.45 -28.16
C ASP A 88 8.70 23.96 -28.43
N THR A 89 8.61 24.81 -27.39
CA THR A 89 8.88 26.24 -27.42
C THR A 89 10.19 26.61 -26.74
N PHE A 90 10.68 27.85 -26.91
CA PHE A 90 11.92 28.37 -26.31
C PHE A 90 11.90 28.47 -24.76
N LEU A 91 10.84 28.04 -24.10
CA LEU A 91 10.61 28.24 -22.66
C LEU A 91 11.31 27.21 -21.75
N ALA A 92 11.83 26.10 -22.30
CA ALA A 92 12.51 25.07 -21.53
C ALA A 92 13.72 24.48 -22.28
N PRO A 93 14.79 25.26 -22.49
CA PRO A 93 15.95 24.85 -23.31
C PRO A 93 16.67 23.61 -22.76
N ASN A 94 16.58 23.36 -21.44
CA ASN A 94 17.23 22.23 -20.77
C ASN A 94 16.27 21.07 -20.51
N GLY A 95 15.05 21.08 -21.10
CA GLY A 95 14.01 20.09 -20.92
C GLY A 95 13.18 20.31 -19.63
N ALA A 96 12.16 19.48 -19.44
CA ALA A 96 11.29 19.56 -18.28
C ALA A 96 11.58 18.45 -17.27
N LEU A 97 11.41 18.80 -16.01
CA LEU A 97 11.28 17.87 -14.90
C LEU A 97 9.82 17.89 -14.44
N VAL A 98 9.15 16.76 -14.57
CA VAL A 98 7.76 16.60 -14.11
C VAL A 98 7.78 15.88 -12.78
N TYR A 99 7.39 16.59 -11.72
CA TYR A 99 7.12 15.98 -10.41
C TYR A 99 5.65 15.62 -10.34
N LEU A 100 5.36 14.32 -10.33
CA LEU A 100 4.01 13.78 -10.23
C LEU A 100 3.78 13.22 -8.82
N ASP A 101 3.02 13.96 -8.02
CA ASP A 101 2.68 13.56 -6.64
C ASP A 101 1.53 12.56 -6.64
N GLU A 102 1.62 11.56 -5.75
CA GLU A 102 0.61 10.51 -5.52
C GLU A 102 0.26 9.71 -6.78
N ILE A 103 1.26 9.25 -7.52
CA ILE A 103 1.10 8.52 -8.81
C ILE A 103 0.15 7.33 -8.75
N GLN A 104 -0.06 6.71 -7.59
CA GLN A 104 -1.00 5.58 -7.42
C GLN A 104 -2.45 5.94 -7.74
N TYR A 105 -2.83 7.21 -7.74
CA TYR A 105 -4.16 7.65 -8.17
C TYR A 105 -4.35 7.68 -9.69
N PHE A 106 -3.27 7.60 -10.46
CA PHE A 106 -3.38 7.38 -11.90
C PHE A 106 -3.76 5.92 -12.18
N ASN A 107 -4.83 5.71 -12.94
CA ASN A 107 -5.19 4.38 -13.42
C ASN A 107 -4.14 3.82 -14.40
N LYS A 108 -4.19 2.52 -14.67
CA LYS A 108 -3.23 1.83 -15.55
C LYS A 108 -3.08 2.50 -16.92
N LYS A 109 -4.18 2.97 -17.52
CA LYS A 109 -4.15 3.63 -18.84
C LYS A 109 -3.44 4.98 -18.78
N GLN A 110 -3.65 5.74 -17.72
CA GLN A 110 -2.95 7.02 -17.50
C GLN A 110 -1.46 6.78 -17.27
N GLN A 111 -1.10 5.78 -16.46
CA GLN A 111 0.30 5.42 -16.25
C GLN A 111 0.97 4.93 -17.54
N GLN A 112 0.28 4.15 -18.38
CA GLN A 112 0.80 3.74 -19.68
C GLN A 112 1.06 4.92 -20.62
N SER A 113 0.23 5.95 -20.60
CA SER A 113 0.44 7.14 -21.42
C SER A 113 1.67 7.95 -21.03
N LEU A 114 2.16 7.84 -19.77
CA LEU A 114 3.43 8.46 -19.36
C LEU A 114 4.65 7.80 -20.03
N LEU A 115 4.56 6.52 -20.42
CA LEU A 115 5.71 5.78 -20.97
C LEU A 115 6.24 6.43 -22.23
N GLU A 116 5.38 6.87 -23.14
CA GLU A 116 5.77 7.51 -24.40
C GLU A 116 6.69 8.72 -24.15
N PHE A 117 6.37 9.52 -23.14
CA PHE A 117 7.09 10.74 -22.83
C PHE A 117 8.41 10.49 -22.09
N ILE A 118 8.43 9.44 -21.25
CA ILE A 118 9.62 8.99 -20.52
C ILE A 118 10.61 8.35 -21.50
N GLU A 119 10.14 7.50 -22.42
CA GLU A 119 10.97 6.77 -23.38
C GLU A 119 11.59 7.68 -24.44
N THR A 120 10.87 8.69 -24.86
CA THR A 120 11.37 9.70 -25.83
C THR A 120 12.32 10.72 -25.19
N GLY A 121 12.45 10.71 -23.85
CA GLY A 121 13.27 11.68 -23.12
C GLY A 121 12.73 13.10 -23.12
N LYS A 122 11.48 13.32 -23.60
CA LYS A 122 10.83 14.64 -23.61
C LYS A 122 10.68 15.19 -22.19
N ILE A 123 10.41 14.30 -21.22
CA ILE A 123 10.35 14.65 -19.81
C ILE A 123 11.28 13.75 -18.98
N THR A 124 11.80 14.31 -17.88
CA THR A 124 12.35 13.52 -16.77
C THR A 124 11.27 13.42 -15.69
N LEU A 125 10.85 12.21 -15.37
CA LEU A 125 9.81 11.98 -14.37
C LEU A 125 10.41 11.79 -12.98
N ILE A 126 9.93 12.54 -12.00
CA ILE A 126 10.04 12.19 -10.58
C ILE A 126 8.64 11.94 -10.06
N ALA A 127 8.27 10.69 -9.89
CA ALA A 127 7.00 10.34 -9.28
C ALA A 127 7.14 10.18 -7.77
N SER A 128 6.12 10.56 -7.01
CA SER A 128 6.05 10.25 -5.58
C SER A 128 4.81 9.45 -5.23
N THR A 129 4.93 8.64 -4.19
CA THR A 129 3.83 7.86 -3.64
C THR A 129 4.03 7.62 -2.15
N THR A 130 2.93 7.52 -1.40
CA THR A 130 2.92 7.03 -0.02
C THR A 130 2.77 5.51 0.04
N GLU A 131 2.32 4.90 -1.07
CA GLU A 131 2.07 3.46 -1.20
C GLU A 131 3.31 2.71 -1.70
N ASN A 132 3.36 1.40 -1.43
CA ASN A 132 4.45 0.57 -1.96
C ASN A 132 4.39 0.54 -3.50
N PRO A 133 5.41 1.07 -4.20
CA PRO A 133 5.38 1.25 -5.65
C PRO A 133 5.23 -0.06 -6.42
N TYR A 134 5.70 -1.17 -5.89
CA TYR A 134 5.65 -2.49 -6.54
C TYR A 134 4.22 -3.06 -6.65
N PHE A 135 3.25 -2.54 -5.88
CA PHE A 135 1.85 -2.95 -5.97
C PHE A 135 0.99 -2.01 -6.81
N TYR A 136 1.33 -0.73 -6.86
CA TYR A 136 0.45 0.31 -7.41
C TYR A 136 0.96 0.95 -8.70
N ILE A 137 2.28 0.86 -8.96
CA ILE A 137 2.85 1.44 -10.18
C ILE A 137 3.00 0.35 -11.26
N TYR A 138 2.64 0.72 -12.48
CA TYR A 138 2.73 -0.18 -13.63
C TYR A 138 4.17 -0.62 -13.88
N ASN A 139 4.40 -1.92 -14.01
CA ASN A 139 5.74 -2.52 -14.12
C ASN A 139 6.62 -1.90 -15.22
N ALA A 140 6.00 -1.43 -16.31
CA ALA A 140 6.76 -0.80 -17.39
C ALA A 140 7.34 0.57 -16.98
N ILE A 141 6.70 1.31 -16.06
CA ILE A 141 7.26 2.53 -15.46
C ILE A 141 8.34 2.15 -14.46
N LEU A 142 8.07 1.18 -13.57
CA LEU A 142 9.05 0.71 -12.59
C LEU A 142 10.38 0.30 -13.23
N SER A 143 10.32 -0.41 -14.37
CA SER A 143 11.53 -0.87 -15.09
C SER A 143 12.37 0.27 -15.69
N ARG A 144 11.83 1.49 -15.77
CA ARG A 144 12.47 2.69 -16.35
C ARG A 144 12.79 3.75 -15.32
N CYS A 145 12.48 3.50 -14.05
CA CYS A 145 12.70 4.42 -12.96
C CYS A 145 13.58 3.78 -11.87
N THR A 146 14.38 4.59 -11.21
CA THR A 146 15.08 4.18 -9.99
C THR A 146 14.21 4.53 -8.79
N VAL A 147 13.97 3.55 -7.92
CA VAL A 147 13.11 3.70 -6.74
C VAL A 147 13.96 4.04 -5.52
N PHE A 148 13.57 5.10 -4.80
CA PHE A 148 14.19 5.52 -3.54
C PHE A 148 13.17 5.57 -2.42
N GLU A 149 13.50 4.90 -1.31
CA GLU A 149 12.68 4.85 -0.10
C GLU A 149 13.03 6.01 0.82
N PHE A 150 12.04 6.86 1.11
CA PHE A 150 12.10 7.90 2.12
C PHE A 150 11.54 7.38 3.44
N LYS A 151 12.34 7.43 4.50
CA LYS A 151 11.97 6.93 5.82
C LYS A 151 11.43 8.04 6.71
N PRO A 152 10.60 7.71 7.74
CA PRO A 152 10.26 8.67 8.77
C PRO A 152 11.51 9.34 9.35
N VAL A 153 11.44 10.64 9.63
CA VAL A 153 12.58 11.37 10.20
C VAL A 153 12.75 10.97 11.66
N GLU A 154 13.97 10.58 12.03
CA GLU A 154 14.30 10.20 13.40
C GLU A 154 14.12 11.37 14.37
N ALA A 155 13.72 11.09 15.63
CA ALA A 155 13.42 12.10 16.62
C ALA A 155 14.58 13.09 16.86
N ALA A 156 15.83 12.62 16.83
CA ALA A 156 17.00 13.47 17.01
C ALA A 156 17.19 14.51 15.88
N ASP A 157 16.92 14.11 14.63
CA ASP A 157 16.97 15.02 13.49
C ASP A 157 15.73 15.93 13.46
N MET A 158 14.56 15.40 13.84
CA MET A 158 13.31 16.17 13.97
C MET A 158 13.43 17.26 15.01
N ARG A 159 14.04 16.98 16.17
CA ARG A 159 14.31 17.99 17.20
C ARG A 159 15.07 19.19 16.63
N ARG A 160 16.14 18.97 15.88
CA ARG A 160 16.91 20.05 15.25
C ARG A 160 16.07 20.87 14.28
N ALA A 161 15.17 20.21 13.52
CA ALA A 161 14.25 20.90 12.62
C ALA A 161 13.26 21.78 13.39
N VAL A 162 12.72 21.29 14.50
CA VAL A 162 11.81 22.04 15.37
C VAL A 162 12.51 23.23 16.00
N GLU A 163 13.71 23.07 16.58
CA GLU A 163 14.50 24.15 17.17
C GLU A 163 14.79 25.25 16.14
N ARG A 164 15.22 24.85 14.92
CA ARG A 164 15.44 25.80 13.81
C ARG A 164 14.15 26.52 13.42
N ALA A 165 13.04 25.81 13.37
CA ALA A 165 11.74 26.37 13.02
C ALA A 165 11.23 27.36 14.05
N LEU A 166 11.34 27.05 15.35
CA LEU A 166 10.99 27.93 16.43
C LEU A 166 11.79 29.25 16.35
N LYS A 167 13.12 29.14 16.18
CA LYS A 167 13.99 30.32 16.06
C LYS A 167 13.63 31.20 14.86
N LEU A 168 13.34 30.60 13.71
CA LEU A 168 12.99 31.34 12.50
C LEU A 168 11.58 31.94 12.57
N ALA A 169 10.63 31.24 13.20
CA ALA A 169 9.26 31.70 13.32
C ALA A 169 9.11 32.86 14.34
N MET A 170 9.87 32.84 15.41
CA MET A 170 9.85 33.90 16.43
C MET A 170 10.64 35.16 16.01
N GLY A 171 11.65 35.02 15.15
CA GLY A 171 12.44 36.14 14.65
C GLY A 171 13.14 36.91 15.78
N GLU A 172 13.11 38.26 15.72
CA GLU A 172 13.72 39.17 16.72
C GLU A 172 12.94 39.21 18.06
N ASP A 173 11.62 38.87 18.03
CA ASP A 173 10.77 38.85 19.23
C ASP A 173 10.80 37.45 19.90
N ALA A 174 12.00 36.90 20.08
CA ALA A 174 12.19 35.57 20.64
C ALA A 174 11.63 35.48 22.08
N LYS A 175 10.50 34.76 22.21
CA LYS A 175 9.90 34.45 23.52
C LYS A 175 10.61 33.26 24.17
N PRO A 176 10.57 33.12 25.48
CA PRO A 176 11.09 31.94 26.17
C PRO A 176 10.40 30.67 25.67
N VAL A 177 11.16 29.61 25.48
CA VAL A 177 10.65 28.27 25.16
C VAL A 177 11.07 27.33 26.27
N GLU A 178 10.11 26.67 26.91
CA GLU A 178 10.37 25.73 27.99
C GLU A 178 11.19 24.55 27.51
N ASP A 179 12.11 24.06 28.33
CA ASP A 179 12.90 22.87 28.03
C ASP A 179 12.00 21.65 27.81
N GLY A 180 12.33 20.85 26.78
CA GLY A 180 11.56 19.66 26.41
C GLY A 180 10.47 19.89 25.35
N VAL A 181 10.10 21.13 25.03
CA VAL A 181 9.11 21.43 23.97
C VAL A 181 9.52 20.84 22.63
N ALA A 182 10.76 21.03 22.19
CA ALA A 182 11.27 20.52 20.92
C ALA A 182 11.34 18.98 20.91
N ASP A 183 11.76 18.37 22.01
CA ASP A 183 11.81 16.92 22.18
C ASP A 183 10.42 16.29 22.11
N TYR A 184 9.45 16.90 22.79
CA TYR A 184 8.08 16.42 22.79
C TYR A 184 7.47 16.45 21.38
N ILE A 185 7.59 17.57 20.68
CA ILE A 185 7.10 17.68 19.29
C ILE A 185 7.78 16.63 18.41
N ALA A 186 9.10 16.50 18.50
CA ALA A 186 9.87 15.55 17.69
C ALA A 186 9.42 14.10 17.86
N GLN A 187 9.05 13.71 19.09
CA GLN A 187 8.53 12.37 19.37
C GLN A 187 7.06 12.20 18.93
N ALA A 188 6.24 13.26 19.15
CA ALA A 188 4.81 13.18 18.93
C ALA A 188 4.38 13.17 17.45
N VAL A 189 5.22 13.67 16.52
CA VAL A 189 4.83 13.82 15.10
C VAL A 189 5.13 12.59 14.23
N GLY A 190 5.71 11.53 14.80
CA GLY A 190 5.91 10.26 14.08
C GLY A 190 6.80 10.36 12.83
N GLY A 191 7.77 11.31 12.80
CA GLY A 191 8.70 11.51 11.71
C GLY A 191 8.21 12.38 10.55
N ASP A 192 7.02 12.99 10.65
CA ASP A 192 6.44 13.92 9.67
C ASP A 192 6.88 15.36 9.94
N VAL A 193 7.80 15.89 9.12
CA VAL A 193 8.32 17.28 9.26
C VAL A 193 7.22 18.33 9.05
N ARG A 194 6.25 18.08 8.16
CA ARG A 194 5.17 19.04 7.91
C ARG A 194 4.28 19.20 9.12
N LYS A 195 4.00 18.09 9.83
CA LYS A 195 3.26 18.13 11.10
C LYS A 195 4.05 18.87 12.19
N ALA A 196 5.35 18.62 12.27
CA ALA A 196 6.20 19.33 13.23
C ALA A 196 6.21 20.83 12.99
N LEU A 197 6.35 21.27 11.75
CA LEU A 197 6.32 22.68 11.39
C LEU A 197 4.95 23.34 11.61
N GLY A 198 3.86 22.61 11.36
CA GLY A 198 2.51 23.06 11.68
C GLY A 198 2.27 23.24 13.17
N ALA A 199 2.79 22.34 14.01
CA ALA A 199 2.76 22.47 15.45
C ALA A 199 3.55 23.69 15.93
N VAL A 200 4.75 23.92 15.40
CA VAL A 200 5.56 25.13 15.68
C VAL A 200 4.82 26.41 15.29
N GLU A 201 4.21 26.44 14.09
CA GLU A 201 3.45 27.61 13.64
C GLU A 201 2.27 27.93 14.57
N LEU A 202 1.55 26.90 15.02
CA LEU A 202 0.46 27.05 15.96
C LEU A 202 0.95 27.57 17.31
N LEU A 203 2.05 27.02 17.83
CA LEU A 203 2.65 27.46 19.12
C LEU A 203 3.12 28.90 19.07
N VAL A 204 3.84 29.29 18.02
CA VAL A 204 4.34 30.67 17.90
C VAL A 204 3.19 31.67 17.74
N SER A 205 2.15 31.28 16.96
CA SER A 205 0.97 32.14 16.78
C SER A 205 0.11 32.27 18.03
N GLY A 206 0.08 31.24 18.91
CA GLY A 206 -0.68 31.19 20.15
C GLY A 206 0.11 31.61 21.39
N ALA A 207 1.44 31.88 21.26
CA ALA A 207 2.29 32.16 22.41
C ALA A 207 1.88 33.45 23.11
N GLY A 208 1.59 33.35 24.41
CA GLY A 208 1.35 34.48 25.29
C GLY A 208 2.61 35.28 25.64
N THR A 209 2.50 36.20 26.59
CA THR A 209 3.64 36.98 27.14
C THR A 209 4.65 36.06 27.84
N ASP A 210 4.20 34.94 28.40
CA ASP A 210 4.98 34.04 29.24
C ASP A 210 5.81 33.01 28.43
N GLY A 211 5.68 33.04 27.10
CA GLY A 211 6.42 32.17 26.20
C GLY A 211 5.66 30.91 25.77
N ILE A 212 6.39 29.89 25.33
CA ILE A 212 5.86 28.60 24.88
C ILE A 212 6.14 27.54 25.94
N THR A 213 5.10 26.91 26.47
CA THR A 213 5.20 25.89 27.51
C THR A 213 5.10 24.45 26.95
N LEU A 214 5.54 23.48 27.75
CA LEU A 214 5.37 22.07 27.43
C LEU A 214 3.88 21.67 27.32
N ALA A 215 3.01 22.29 28.13
CA ALA A 215 1.57 22.06 28.07
C ALA A 215 0.98 22.53 26.72
N ASP A 216 1.44 23.66 26.19
CA ASP A 216 1.05 24.14 24.86
C ASP A 216 1.51 23.14 23.74
N ALA A 217 2.76 22.66 23.87
CA ALA A 217 3.29 21.68 22.95
C ALA A 217 2.47 20.37 22.95
N GLN A 218 2.05 19.91 24.13
CA GLN A 218 1.18 18.75 24.29
C GLN A 218 -0.17 18.95 23.58
N GLN A 219 -0.78 20.12 23.71
CA GLN A 219 -2.04 20.43 23.02
C GLN A 219 -1.87 20.55 21.52
N ALA A 220 -0.81 21.20 21.04
CA ALA A 220 -0.54 21.37 19.62
C ALA A 220 -0.23 20.03 18.93
N ALA A 221 0.56 19.15 19.56
CA ALA A 221 0.94 17.87 19.01
C ALA A 221 -0.13 16.78 19.18
N GLN A 222 -0.99 16.83 20.21
CA GLN A 222 -2.12 15.88 20.36
C GLN A 222 -3.09 15.93 19.17
N ARG A 223 -3.35 17.10 18.60
CA ARG A 223 -4.13 17.22 17.36
C ARG A 223 -3.44 16.58 16.16
N SER A 224 -2.12 16.44 16.21
CA SER A 224 -1.31 15.80 15.15
C SER A 224 -1.28 14.27 15.26
N ASN A 225 -1.28 13.71 16.48
CA ASN A 225 -1.24 12.25 16.71
C ASN A 225 -2.52 11.51 16.34
N MET A 226 -3.66 12.19 16.24
CA MET A 226 -4.93 11.58 15.82
C MET A 226 -5.01 11.22 14.32
N ARG A 227 -4.02 11.62 13.51
CA ARG A 227 -3.90 11.18 12.12
C ARG A 227 -2.77 10.17 11.99
N TYR A 228 -3.09 8.93 12.22
CA TYR A 228 -2.30 7.77 11.86
C TYR A 228 -1.96 7.86 10.36
N ASP A 229 -0.70 7.57 10.02
CA ASP A 229 -0.26 7.48 8.63
C ASP A 229 -0.92 6.24 8.00
N ARG A 230 -2.03 6.45 7.29
CA ARG A 230 -2.80 5.37 6.65
C ARG A 230 -2.02 4.63 5.58
N ASP A 231 -0.93 5.21 5.11
CA ASP A 231 -0.24 4.81 3.89
C ASP A 231 1.25 4.48 4.13
N GLY A 232 1.71 4.34 5.39
CA GLY A 232 3.10 4.03 5.72
C GLY A 232 3.37 2.54 6.00
N ASP A 233 4.65 2.14 6.01
CA ASP A 233 5.11 0.77 6.33
C ASP A 233 4.52 0.24 7.64
N SER A 234 4.31 1.13 8.64
CA SER A 234 3.68 0.77 9.90
C SER A 234 2.22 0.29 9.75
N HIS A 235 1.50 0.77 8.74
CA HIS A 235 0.15 0.32 8.43
C HIS A 235 0.15 -1.12 7.92
N TYR A 236 1.02 -1.43 6.96
CA TYR A 236 1.18 -2.79 6.44
C TYR A 236 1.69 -3.76 7.51
N ASP A 237 2.56 -3.30 8.40
CA ASP A 237 3.05 -4.08 9.54
C ASP A 237 1.93 -4.43 10.52
N ILE A 238 1.01 -3.50 10.81
CA ILE A 238 -0.15 -3.78 11.68
C ILE A 238 -1.13 -4.75 11.01
N LEU A 239 -1.42 -4.59 9.71
CA LEU A 239 -2.24 -5.55 8.96
C LEU A 239 -1.61 -6.93 8.92
N SER A 240 -0.28 -7.00 8.77
CA SER A 240 0.49 -8.25 8.83
C SER A 240 0.45 -8.86 10.23
N ALA A 241 0.61 -8.05 11.27
CA ALA A 241 0.54 -8.50 12.67
C ALA A 241 -0.87 -9.00 13.02
N LEU A 242 -1.92 -8.30 12.58
CA LEU A 242 -3.31 -8.72 12.73
C LEU A 242 -3.54 -10.13 12.13
N GLN A 243 -3.13 -10.34 10.88
CA GLN A 243 -3.26 -11.64 10.23
C GLN A 243 -2.45 -12.73 10.95
N LYS A 244 -1.19 -12.43 11.31
CA LYS A 244 -0.32 -13.39 12.01
C LYS A 244 -0.86 -13.76 13.39
N SER A 245 -1.47 -12.82 14.11
CA SER A 245 -2.12 -13.08 15.40
C SER A 245 -3.31 -14.03 15.27
N VAL A 246 -4.18 -13.81 14.27
CA VAL A 246 -5.28 -14.73 13.96
C VAL A 246 -4.76 -16.11 13.56
N ARG A 247 -3.77 -16.16 12.67
CA ARG A 247 -3.11 -17.41 12.23
C ARG A 247 -2.48 -18.16 13.41
N GLY A 248 -1.87 -17.44 14.33
CA GLY A 248 -1.29 -17.95 15.57
C GLY A 248 -2.32 -18.28 16.66
N SER A 249 -3.63 -18.04 16.43
CA SER A 249 -4.70 -18.28 17.39
C SER A 249 -4.55 -17.49 18.70
N ASP A 250 -4.07 -16.24 18.59
CA ASP A 250 -3.97 -15.29 19.69
C ASP A 250 -5.06 -14.21 19.55
N PRO A 251 -6.22 -14.36 20.23
CA PRO A 251 -7.31 -13.40 20.13
C PRO A 251 -6.98 -12.04 20.78
N ASP A 252 -6.15 -12.00 21.81
CA ASP A 252 -5.81 -10.76 22.50
C ASP A 252 -4.90 -9.89 21.64
N ALA A 253 -3.88 -10.47 21.01
CA ALA A 253 -3.05 -9.77 20.05
C ALA A 253 -3.85 -9.33 18.82
N ALA A 254 -4.76 -10.17 18.32
CA ALA A 254 -5.62 -9.84 17.18
C ALA A 254 -6.54 -8.66 17.50
N LEU A 255 -7.16 -8.62 18.69
CA LEU A 255 -7.96 -7.49 19.17
C LEU A 255 -7.12 -6.21 19.30
N HIS A 256 -5.90 -6.31 19.83
CA HIS A 256 -5.00 -5.17 19.97
C HIS A 256 -4.67 -4.53 18.60
N TYR A 257 -4.28 -5.33 17.61
CA TYR A 257 -3.97 -4.81 16.28
C TYR A 257 -5.21 -4.31 15.53
N LEU A 258 -6.39 -4.94 15.72
CA LEU A 258 -7.66 -4.42 15.23
C LEU A 258 -7.95 -3.05 15.83
N ALA A 259 -7.84 -2.90 17.16
CA ALA A 259 -8.08 -1.63 17.85
C ALA A 259 -7.16 -0.52 17.32
N ARG A 260 -5.87 -0.82 17.09
CA ARG A 260 -4.93 0.15 16.49
C ARG A 260 -5.38 0.65 15.11
N LEU A 261 -5.91 -0.22 14.26
CA LEU A 261 -6.45 0.17 12.94
C LEU A 261 -7.72 1.02 13.08
N LEU A 262 -8.61 0.67 14.00
CA LEU A 262 -9.87 1.40 14.23
C LEU A 262 -9.63 2.78 14.84
N GLU A 263 -8.74 2.92 15.81
CA GLU A 263 -8.32 4.21 16.39
C GLU A 263 -7.64 5.11 15.33
N ALA A 264 -6.93 4.49 14.38
CA ALA A 264 -6.41 5.17 13.21
C ALA A 264 -7.49 5.56 12.18
N GLY A 265 -8.75 5.18 12.41
CA GLY A 265 -9.87 5.41 11.48
C GLY A 265 -9.80 4.56 10.20
N ASP A 266 -8.97 3.50 10.17
CA ASP A 266 -8.79 2.64 9.00
C ASP A 266 -9.60 1.34 9.10
N MET A 267 -10.90 1.49 9.21
CA MET A 267 -11.85 0.40 9.20
C MET A 267 -11.86 -0.35 7.86
N ILE A 268 -11.61 0.34 6.75
CA ILE A 268 -11.68 -0.25 5.40
C ILE A 268 -10.61 -1.31 5.22
N SER A 269 -9.34 -1.00 5.54
CA SER A 269 -8.25 -1.96 5.40
C SER A 269 -8.37 -3.11 6.39
N ALA A 270 -8.80 -2.83 7.63
CA ALA A 270 -9.11 -3.87 8.60
C ALA A 270 -10.16 -4.86 8.08
N ALA A 271 -11.31 -4.35 7.59
CA ALA A 271 -12.39 -5.15 7.05
C ALA A 271 -11.94 -6.01 5.84
N ARG A 272 -11.23 -5.41 4.89
CA ARG A 272 -10.66 -6.13 3.73
C ARG A 272 -9.72 -7.25 4.16
N ARG A 273 -8.83 -6.99 5.12
CA ARG A 273 -7.89 -8.00 5.64
C ARG A 273 -8.64 -9.13 6.35
N MET A 274 -9.68 -8.83 7.12
CA MET A 274 -10.50 -9.84 7.79
C MET A 274 -11.18 -10.78 6.80
N LEU A 275 -11.71 -10.28 5.68
CA LEU A 275 -12.28 -11.12 4.61
C LEU A 275 -11.23 -12.04 3.97
N VAL A 276 -10.01 -11.55 3.78
CA VAL A 276 -8.89 -12.38 3.30
C VAL A 276 -8.56 -13.48 4.30
N ILE A 277 -8.37 -13.15 5.59
CA ILE A 277 -8.04 -14.10 6.66
C ILE A 277 -9.10 -15.20 6.76
N ALA A 278 -10.38 -14.85 6.67
CA ALA A 278 -11.49 -15.81 6.75
C ALA A 278 -11.40 -16.91 5.68
N SER A 279 -10.86 -16.60 4.51
CA SER A 279 -10.71 -17.54 3.41
C SER A 279 -9.31 -18.18 3.33
N GLU A 280 -8.25 -17.42 3.65
CA GLU A 280 -6.86 -17.84 3.55
C GLU A 280 -6.44 -18.73 4.72
N ASP A 281 -6.77 -18.32 5.97
CA ASP A 281 -6.27 -18.96 7.18
C ASP A 281 -7.30 -19.90 7.87
N ILE A 282 -8.60 -19.58 7.75
CA ILE A 282 -9.68 -20.41 8.32
C ILE A 282 -10.22 -21.38 7.26
N GLY A 283 -10.62 -20.86 6.10
CA GLY A 283 -10.99 -21.60 4.92
C GLY A 283 -11.90 -22.80 5.19
N LEU A 284 -11.47 -23.94 4.69
CA LEU A 284 -12.26 -25.19 4.75
C LEU A 284 -12.29 -25.86 6.13
N ALA A 285 -11.51 -25.37 7.10
CA ALA A 285 -11.60 -25.87 8.47
C ALA A 285 -12.92 -25.46 9.15
N TYR A 286 -13.43 -24.27 8.81
CA TYR A 286 -14.72 -23.76 9.28
C TYR A 286 -15.40 -22.96 8.15
N PRO A 287 -16.06 -23.63 7.18
CA PRO A 287 -16.60 -23.00 5.97
C PRO A 287 -17.58 -21.85 6.17
N GLN A 288 -18.32 -21.85 7.31
CA GLN A 288 -19.27 -20.78 7.64
C GLN A 288 -18.57 -19.47 8.03
N CYS A 289 -17.28 -19.51 8.40
CA CYS A 289 -16.54 -18.35 8.89
C CYS A 289 -16.60 -17.18 7.92
N ALA A 290 -16.38 -17.41 6.63
CA ALA A 290 -16.39 -16.35 5.61
C ALA A 290 -17.75 -15.61 5.54
N ALA A 291 -18.87 -16.34 5.66
CA ALA A 291 -20.21 -15.75 5.66
C ALA A 291 -20.47 -14.93 6.94
N ILE A 292 -20.06 -15.43 8.11
CA ILE A 292 -20.20 -14.72 9.37
C ILE A 292 -19.34 -13.45 9.38
N VAL A 293 -18.07 -13.55 8.99
CA VAL A 293 -17.17 -12.39 8.91
C VAL A 293 -17.71 -11.34 7.93
N LYS A 294 -18.25 -11.76 6.79
CA LYS A 294 -18.90 -10.85 5.83
C LYS A 294 -20.08 -10.13 6.45
N ALA A 295 -20.96 -10.83 7.18
CA ALA A 295 -22.10 -10.22 7.87
C ALA A 295 -21.64 -9.20 8.94
N CYS A 296 -20.62 -9.54 9.72
CA CYS A 296 -20.03 -8.63 10.71
C CYS A 296 -19.42 -7.38 10.05
N VAL A 297 -18.70 -7.55 8.95
CA VAL A 297 -18.13 -6.43 8.17
C VAL A 297 -19.25 -5.53 7.61
N ASP A 298 -20.30 -6.10 7.03
CA ASP A 298 -21.43 -5.31 6.52
C ASP A 298 -22.14 -4.54 7.63
N SER A 299 -22.35 -5.18 8.79
CA SER A 299 -22.90 -4.52 9.98
C SER A 299 -22.01 -3.37 10.43
N ALA A 300 -20.70 -3.56 10.44
CA ALA A 300 -19.76 -2.50 10.81
C ALA A 300 -19.84 -1.28 9.89
N PHE A 301 -19.97 -1.49 8.58
CA PHE A 301 -20.15 -0.39 7.62
C PHE A 301 -21.50 0.32 7.76
N GLN A 302 -22.57 -0.39 8.16
CA GLN A 302 -23.86 0.23 8.40
C GLN A 302 -23.90 1.05 9.69
N LEU A 303 -23.22 0.57 10.75
CA LEU A 303 -23.17 1.23 12.06
C LEU A 303 -22.23 2.44 12.07
N GLY A 304 -21.06 2.32 11.41
CA GLY A 304 -20.00 3.32 11.53
C GLY A 304 -19.28 3.29 12.89
N LEU A 305 -18.20 4.05 13.02
CA LEU A 305 -17.49 4.21 14.30
C LEU A 305 -18.26 5.21 15.19
N PRO A 306 -18.32 4.97 16.50
CA PRO A 306 -17.57 3.98 17.27
C PRO A 306 -18.19 2.58 17.38
N GLU A 307 -19.45 2.38 17.00
CA GLU A 307 -20.16 1.11 17.21
C GLU A 307 -19.66 -0.03 16.31
N ALA A 308 -19.11 0.28 15.15
CA ALA A 308 -18.52 -0.69 14.21
C ALA A 308 -17.47 -1.63 14.86
N ARG A 309 -16.82 -1.17 15.95
CA ARG A 309 -15.85 -1.98 16.70
C ARG A 309 -16.43 -3.28 17.25
N ILE A 310 -17.73 -3.31 17.54
CA ILE A 310 -18.39 -4.44 18.20
C ILE A 310 -18.46 -5.65 17.24
N PRO A 311 -19.13 -5.57 16.07
CA PRO A 311 -19.16 -6.69 15.13
C PRO A 311 -17.78 -7.06 14.58
N LEU A 312 -16.86 -6.11 14.44
CA LEU A 312 -15.48 -6.43 14.02
C LEU A 312 -14.70 -7.19 15.11
N ALA A 313 -14.90 -6.86 16.40
CA ALA A 313 -14.31 -7.62 17.51
C ALA A 313 -14.87 -9.05 17.57
N GLU A 314 -16.17 -9.23 17.39
CA GLU A 314 -16.81 -10.55 17.30
C GLU A 314 -16.17 -11.40 16.18
N ALA A 315 -16.04 -10.83 14.98
CA ALA A 315 -15.48 -11.52 13.84
C ALA A 315 -13.99 -11.89 14.04
N ILE A 316 -13.18 -11.00 14.63
CA ILE A 316 -11.76 -11.27 14.85
C ILE A 316 -11.53 -12.35 15.90
N ILE A 317 -12.32 -12.36 17.00
CA ILE A 317 -12.27 -13.40 18.02
C ILE A 317 -12.69 -14.76 17.43
N LEU A 318 -13.80 -14.79 16.65
CA LEU A 318 -14.24 -15.98 15.95
C LEU A 318 -13.12 -16.58 15.11
N MET A 319 -12.46 -15.74 14.28
CA MET A 319 -11.36 -16.21 13.44
C MET A 319 -10.14 -16.65 14.24
N ALA A 320 -9.77 -15.94 15.29
CA ALA A 320 -8.62 -16.30 16.12
C ALA A 320 -8.83 -17.65 16.84
N THR A 321 -10.06 -17.95 17.25
CA THR A 321 -10.42 -19.17 17.99
C THR A 321 -10.84 -20.34 17.09
N ALA A 322 -11.16 -20.10 15.81
CA ALA A 322 -11.54 -21.15 14.86
C ALA A 322 -10.37 -22.08 14.50
N PRO A 323 -10.65 -23.33 14.10
CA PRO A 323 -9.62 -24.19 13.49
C PRO A 323 -9.13 -23.56 12.18
N LYS A 324 -7.88 -23.86 11.81
CA LYS A 324 -7.17 -23.25 10.68
C LYS A 324 -7.02 -24.23 9.51
N SER A 325 -7.10 -23.71 8.28
CA SER A 325 -6.74 -24.42 7.07
C SER A 325 -6.32 -23.43 5.98
N ASN A 326 -5.18 -23.69 5.38
CA ASN A 326 -4.66 -22.99 4.22
C ASN A 326 -4.70 -23.86 2.95
N SER A 327 -5.43 -24.98 2.97
CA SER A 327 -5.49 -25.94 1.87
C SER A 327 -5.99 -25.30 0.57
N ALA A 328 -6.92 -24.37 0.63
CA ALA A 328 -7.48 -23.69 -0.55
C ALA A 328 -6.45 -22.75 -1.21
N ILE A 329 -5.75 -21.91 -0.45
CA ILE A 329 -4.71 -21.02 -0.99
C ILE A 329 -3.53 -21.83 -1.56
N ASN A 330 -3.06 -22.85 -0.85
CA ASN A 330 -1.98 -23.70 -1.34
C ASN A 330 -2.36 -24.38 -2.67
N GLY A 331 -3.61 -24.86 -2.79
CA GLY A 331 -4.10 -25.51 -4.00
C GLY A 331 -4.14 -24.58 -5.20
N ILE A 332 -4.70 -23.38 -5.05
CA ILE A 332 -4.78 -22.43 -6.16
C ILE A 332 -3.40 -21.88 -6.55
N ASP A 333 -2.51 -21.65 -5.58
CA ASP A 333 -1.15 -21.18 -5.86
C ASP A 333 -0.33 -22.23 -6.60
N ALA A 334 -0.45 -23.52 -6.25
CA ALA A 334 0.19 -24.61 -6.98
C ALA A 334 -0.31 -24.70 -8.43
N ALA A 335 -1.62 -24.57 -8.66
CA ALA A 335 -2.18 -24.57 -10.01
C ALA A 335 -1.70 -23.33 -10.81
N ILE A 336 -1.65 -22.15 -10.21
CA ILE A 336 -1.13 -20.93 -10.86
C ILE A 336 0.36 -21.10 -11.21
N ALA A 337 1.15 -21.71 -10.31
CA ALA A 337 2.57 -21.97 -10.55
C ALA A 337 2.78 -22.86 -11.79
N ASP A 338 1.97 -23.90 -11.97
CA ASP A 338 2.02 -24.76 -13.15
C ASP A 338 1.72 -23.99 -14.43
N ILE A 339 0.68 -23.18 -14.44
CA ILE A 339 0.31 -22.33 -15.59
C ILE A 339 1.44 -21.36 -15.93
N ARG A 340 2.04 -20.69 -14.93
CA ARG A 340 3.16 -19.77 -15.11
C ARG A 340 4.43 -20.47 -15.63
N ALA A 341 4.60 -21.75 -15.30
CA ALA A 341 5.67 -22.60 -15.83
C ALA A 341 5.40 -23.15 -17.23
N GLY A 342 4.33 -22.72 -17.89
CA GLY A 342 3.92 -23.17 -19.22
C GLY A 342 3.17 -24.50 -19.25
N ARG A 343 2.84 -25.09 -18.11
CA ARG A 343 2.08 -26.33 -17.99
C ARG A 343 0.58 -26.05 -17.89
N ALA A 344 -0.03 -25.54 -18.95
CA ALA A 344 -1.47 -25.30 -19.00
C ALA A 344 -2.24 -26.47 -19.61
N GLY A 345 -1.67 -27.13 -20.62
CA GLY A 345 -2.26 -28.21 -21.37
C GLY A 345 -3.53 -27.83 -22.13
N ASP A 346 -3.95 -28.70 -23.05
CA ASP A 346 -5.21 -28.54 -23.77
C ASP A 346 -6.40 -29.12 -22.99
N ILE A 347 -7.54 -28.42 -23.02
CA ILE A 347 -8.78 -28.92 -22.40
C ILE A 347 -9.20 -30.23 -23.05
N PRO A 348 -9.44 -31.31 -22.27
CA PRO A 348 -9.92 -32.58 -22.79
C PRO A 348 -11.16 -32.43 -23.70
N ALA A 349 -11.18 -33.13 -24.84
CA ALA A 349 -12.22 -32.96 -25.86
C ALA A 349 -13.65 -33.14 -25.32
N HIS A 350 -13.84 -34.08 -24.38
CA HIS A 350 -15.15 -34.37 -23.78
C HIS A 350 -15.63 -33.26 -22.82
N LEU A 351 -14.74 -32.37 -22.31
CA LEU A 351 -15.08 -31.24 -21.46
C LEU A 351 -15.29 -29.94 -22.25
N LYS A 352 -14.97 -29.92 -23.56
CA LYS A 352 -15.13 -28.71 -24.39
C LYS A 352 -16.61 -28.39 -24.60
N ASP A 353 -16.94 -27.10 -24.66
CA ASP A 353 -18.31 -26.62 -24.85
C ASP A 353 -18.97 -27.18 -26.11
N THR A 354 -20.24 -27.54 -25.98
CA THR A 354 -21.06 -28.13 -27.04
C THR A 354 -22.28 -27.32 -27.45
N HIS A 355 -22.46 -26.11 -26.86
CA HIS A 355 -23.66 -25.28 -27.03
C HIS A 355 -23.71 -24.53 -28.38
N TYR A 356 -22.85 -24.84 -29.36
CA TYR A 356 -22.86 -24.19 -30.66
C TYR A 356 -22.99 -25.21 -31.84
N GLY A 357 -23.60 -24.75 -32.95
CA GLY A 357 -23.75 -25.59 -34.14
C GLY A 357 -22.39 -26.03 -34.73
N GLY A 358 -22.18 -27.35 -34.85
CA GLY A 358 -20.92 -27.90 -35.35
C GLY A 358 -19.97 -28.49 -34.32
N ALA A 359 -20.20 -28.28 -33.02
CA ALA A 359 -19.35 -28.82 -31.93
C ALA A 359 -19.18 -30.36 -32.04
N LYS A 360 -20.25 -31.10 -32.39
CA LYS A 360 -20.21 -32.54 -32.59
C LYS A 360 -19.31 -32.97 -33.78
N LYS A 361 -19.24 -32.19 -34.87
CA LYS A 361 -18.35 -32.44 -35.99
C LYS A 361 -16.87 -32.29 -35.63
N LEU A 362 -16.58 -31.52 -34.60
CA LEU A 362 -15.24 -31.30 -34.04
C LEU A 362 -14.89 -32.26 -32.90
N GLY A 363 -15.71 -33.32 -32.68
CA GLY A 363 -15.47 -34.32 -31.63
C GLY A 363 -15.61 -33.80 -30.19
N ARG A 364 -16.28 -32.66 -29.99
CA ARG A 364 -16.41 -32.05 -28.65
C ARG A 364 -17.57 -32.67 -27.88
N GLY A 365 -17.37 -32.99 -26.61
CA GLY A 365 -18.38 -33.44 -25.65
C GLY A 365 -18.92 -34.86 -25.89
N LEU A 366 -18.42 -35.60 -26.90
CA LEU A 366 -19.02 -36.88 -27.31
C LEU A 366 -18.92 -37.99 -26.27
N THR A 367 -17.92 -37.99 -25.43
CA THR A 367 -17.64 -39.04 -24.45
C THR A 367 -17.81 -38.58 -23.01
N TYR A 368 -18.38 -37.38 -22.78
CA TYR A 368 -18.62 -36.86 -21.43
C TYR A 368 -19.67 -37.72 -20.69
N GLN A 369 -19.29 -38.23 -19.56
CA GLN A 369 -20.18 -38.95 -18.66
C GLN A 369 -20.72 -37.97 -17.60
N TYR A 370 -22.04 -37.77 -17.58
CA TYR A 370 -22.69 -36.82 -16.67
C TYR A 370 -22.81 -37.43 -15.26
N PRO A 371 -22.07 -36.95 -14.25
CA PRO A 371 -21.97 -37.58 -12.93
C PRO A 371 -23.32 -37.80 -12.22
N HIS A 372 -24.29 -36.90 -12.43
CA HIS A 372 -25.61 -37.01 -11.79
C HIS A 372 -26.43 -38.23 -12.24
N MET A 373 -26.04 -38.90 -13.31
CA MET A 373 -26.68 -40.13 -13.77
C MET A 373 -26.07 -41.38 -13.12
N TYR A 374 -25.07 -41.23 -12.28
CA TYR A 374 -24.34 -42.34 -11.64
C TYR A 374 -24.57 -42.34 -10.13
N PRO A 375 -24.41 -43.50 -9.43
CA PRO A 375 -24.50 -43.61 -8.00
C PRO A 375 -23.56 -42.62 -7.29
N ASN A 376 -24.06 -42.04 -6.21
CA ASN A 376 -23.33 -40.99 -5.43
C ASN A 376 -22.91 -39.77 -6.27
N HIS A 377 -23.53 -39.56 -7.44
CA HIS A 377 -23.20 -38.49 -8.40
C HIS A 377 -21.72 -38.44 -8.76
N TRP A 378 -21.11 -39.63 -8.91
CA TRP A 378 -19.69 -39.76 -9.24
C TRP A 378 -19.46 -40.81 -10.32
N VAL A 379 -18.55 -40.53 -11.25
CA VAL A 379 -18.06 -41.43 -12.27
C VAL A 379 -16.56 -41.17 -12.51
N GLN A 380 -15.82 -42.24 -12.73
CA GLN A 380 -14.39 -42.12 -12.99
C GLN A 380 -14.18 -41.64 -14.45
N GLN A 381 -13.71 -40.42 -14.60
CA GLN A 381 -13.25 -39.84 -15.86
C GLN A 381 -12.16 -38.80 -15.59
N GLU A 382 -11.38 -38.49 -16.61
CA GLU A 382 -10.30 -37.50 -16.51
C GLU A 382 -10.85 -36.08 -16.69
N TYR A 383 -10.41 -35.18 -15.86
CA TYR A 383 -10.82 -33.75 -15.87
C TYR A 383 -9.65 -32.81 -16.17
N LEU A 384 -8.41 -33.22 -15.86
CA LEU A 384 -7.23 -32.45 -16.18
C LEU A 384 -6.75 -32.66 -17.58
N PRO A 385 -6.04 -31.70 -18.19
CA PRO A 385 -5.26 -31.91 -19.40
C PRO A 385 -4.32 -33.11 -19.30
N GLU A 386 -3.99 -33.71 -20.44
CA GLU A 386 -3.14 -34.91 -20.46
C GLU A 386 -1.75 -34.66 -19.83
N GLU A 387 -1.19 -33.49 -20.07
CA GLU A 387 0.11 -33.06 -19.53
C GLU A 387 0.10 -32.87 -18.00
N LEU A 388 -1.11 -32.74 -17.43
CA LEU A 388 -1.32 -32.57 -15.99
C LEU A 388 -1.96 -33.84 -15.36
N ARG A 389 -2.00 -34.94 -16.07
CA ARG A 389 -2.57 -36.19 -15.54
C ARG A 389 -1.84 -36.60 -14.28
N GLY A 390 -2.61 -36.77 -13.17
CA GLY A 390 -2.06 -37.11 -11.87
C GLY A 390 -1.60 -35.92 -11.02
N ALA A 391 -1.68 -34.69 -11.52
CA ALA A 391 -1.42 -33.50 -10.70
C ALA A 391 -2.44 -33.43 -9.56
N GLN A 392 -1.95 -33.13 -8.36
CA GLN A 392 -2.78 -32.97 -7.16
C GLN A 392 -2.51 -31.60 -6.58
N TYR A 393 -3.47 -30.69 -6.72
CA TYR A 393 -3.39 -29.32 -6.20
C TYR A 393 -4.03 -29.20 -4.81
N TYR A 394 -5.12 -29.90 -4.57
CA TYR A 394 -5.82 -29.86 -3.31
C TYR A 394 -5.40 -31.04 -2.42
N GLU A 395 -4.89 -30.69 -1.23
CA GLU A 395 -4.59 -31.64 -0.17
C GLU A 395 -5.50 -31.32 1.03
N TYR A 396 -6.15 -32.37 1.56
CA TYR A 396 -7.04 -32.23 2.71
C TYR A 396 -6.25 -31.85 3.96
N GLY A 397 -6.61 -30.74 4.60
CA GLY A 397 -6.08 -30.35 5.90
C GLY A 397 -6.42 -31.37 7.01
N GLN A 398 -5.67 -31.30 8.10
CA GLN A 398 -5.83 -32.25 9.23
C GLN A 398 -7.01 -31.92 10.17
N ASN A 399 -7.77 -30.86 9.86
CA ASN A 399 -8.95 -30.49 10.65
C ASN A 399 -10.12 -31.47 10.42
N LYS A 400 -11.08 -31.45 11.38
CA LYS A 400 -12.22 -32.38 11.39
C LYS A 400 -13.07 -32.30 10.11
N THR A 401 -13.31 -31.11 9.59
CA THR A 401 -14.17 -30.88 8.42
C THR A 401 -13.58 -31.50 7.16
N GLU A 402 -12.31 -31.20 6.86
CA GLU A 402 -11.65 -31.72 5.68
C GLU A 402 -11.36 -33.22 5.77
N GLN A 403 -11.05 -33.74 6.97
CA GLN A 403 -10.89 -35.19 7.15
C GLN A 403 -12.23 -35.95 6.97
N ALA A 404 -13.35 -35.37 7.39
CA ALA A 404 -14.66 -35.96 7.12
C ALA A 404 -14.97 -35.99 5.62
N ALA A 405 -14.67 -34.92 4.89
CA ALA A 405 -14.80 -34.87 3.43
C ALA A 405 -13.89 -35.90 2.73
N LYS A 406 -12.63 -36.02 3.20
CA LYS A 406 -11.68 -37.03 2.69
C LYS A 406 -12.21 -38.46 2.87
N ALA A 407 -12.72 -38.76 4.06
CA ALA A 407 -13.29 -40.09 4.37
C ALA A 407 -14.49 -40.40 3.50
N TYR A 408 -15.41 -39.43 3.32
CA TYR A 408 -16.56 -39.58 2.42
C TYR A 408 -16.12 -39.90 0.99
N TRP A 409 -15.24 -39.12 0.39
CA TRP A 409 -14.80 -39.30 -0.98
C TRP A 409 -13.96 -40.55 -1.18
N ASN A 410 -13.14 -40.97 -0.20
CA ASN A 410 -12.46 -42.23 -0.23
C ASN A 410 -13.41 -43.41 -0.30
N LYS A 411 -14.53 -43.32 0.50
CA LYS A 411 -15.58 -44.35 0.44
C LYS A 411 -16.26 -44.38 -0.94
N VAL A 412 -16.63 -43.22 -1.51
CA VAL A 412 -17.29 -43.13 -2.80
C VAL A 412 -16.39 -43.60 -3.94
N LYS A 413 -15.14 -43.16 -3.98
CA LYS A 413 -14.17 -43.48 -5.04
C LYS A 413 -13.57 -44.88 -4.90
N GLY A 414 -13.48 -45.41 -3.68
CA GLY A 414 -12.98 -46.76 -3.40
C GLY A 414 -14.03 -47.88 -3.49
N SER A 415 -15.32 -47.53 -3.57
CA SER A 415 -16.39 -48.50 -3.77
C SER A 415 -16.42 -48.93 -5.23
N LYS A 416 -15.58 -49.93 -5.61
CA LYS A 416 -15.75 -50.75 -6.82
C LYS A 416 -16.46 -52.04 -6.46
#